data_6b0f6cf877799adfbef26bd8373eafa5
#
_entry.id   6b0f6cf877799adfbef26bd8373eafa5
#
_cell.length_a   1.000
_cell.length_b   1.000
_cell.length_c   1.000
_cell.angle_alpha   90.00
_cell.angle_beta   90.00
_cell.angle_gamma   90.00
#
_symmetry.space_group_name_H-M   'P 1'
#
loop_
_entity.id
_entity.type
_entity.pdbx_description
1 polymer ?
#
loop_
_entity_poly.entity_id
_entity_poly.type
_entity_poly.pdbx_seq_one_letter_code
_entity_poly.pdbx_strand_id
1 'polypeptide(L)'
;MHSHTPTISVIEPRGLPVRALAYYRREVDEPCETRVTHQVHDTVGRLCEQRDPRLFTLMRSGTAVPPNLRTFQSLSGQHLCSDSVDAGWQLNLPGAGGQMLESWDQRGWHRRTEHDPLLRPVAVFEHFAEEPERCAERITWGSSSPDDALHNRCGQSVRHDDPVGSRMLPQYGMTGMVLAEVRHFLDSLEPPDWPVTEAERDPLLEPGDGSRSVWHFAASGEALSQTDAKGHTRYFTHDRAGQLHDIRLQRAGLSSVETLVSAIEYTASGQVLQELAGNGMRTLSSYDPTDGQLLSLANQAPDYVFLQNLSYRYDPVGNITAITDAALPIQHFANQRVEPVRSFIYDTLYQLIEATGWESAKPSLGPELPEWQAFGPPDSSRWCNYSETYHY
;
A
#
# COMPACT_ATOMS: atom_id res chain seq x y z
N MET A 1 -16.91 -22.93 -16.32
CA MET A 1 -17.54 -22.23 -15.18
C MET A 1 -18.23 -20.92 -15.60
N HIS A 2 -17.62 -20.06 -16.40
CA HIS A 2 -18.13 -18.73 -16.77
C HIS A 2 -19.15 -18.68 -17.94
N SER A 3 -19.68 -19.80 -18.40
CA SER A 3 -20.72 -19.82 -19.43
C SER A 3 -22.03 -19.25 -18.87
N HIS A 4 -22.63 -18.30 -19.61
CA HIS A 4 -23.87 -17.60 -19.21
C HIS A 4 -23.82 -16.78 -17.91
N THR A 5 -22.65 -16.23 -17.55
CA THR A 5 -22.46 -15.37 -16.38
C THR A 5 -21.93 -13.97 -16.77
N PRO A 6 -22.64 -13.19 -17.63
CA PRO A 6 -22.22 -11.85 -17.99
C PRO A 6 -22.40 -10.90 -16.80
N THR A 7 -21.60 -9.84 -16.74
CA THR A 7 -21.91 -8.70 -15.90
C THR A 7 -22.85 -7.75 -16.66
N ILE A 8 -23.96 -7.37 -16.04
CA ILE A 8 -24.96 -6.47 -16.64
C ILE A 8 -25.02 -5.18 -15.84
N SER A 9 -24.80 -4.04 -16.49
CA SER A 9 -25.03 -2.71 -15.91
C SER A 9 -26.38 -2.18 -16.40
N VAL A 10 -27.24 -1.78 -15.46
CA VAL A 10 -28.51 -1.15 -15.72
C VAL A 10 -28.37 0.35 -15.44
N ILE A 11 -28.63 1.14 -16.46
CA ILE A 11 -28.56 2.61 -16.39
C ILE A 11 -29.95 3.23 -16.52
N GLU A 12 -30.18 4.33 -15.84
CA GLU A 12 -31.40 5.15 -15.99
C GLU A 12 -31.25 6.14 -17.17
N PRO A 13 -32.34 6.83 -17.58
CA PRO A 13 -32.31 7.74 -18.74
C PRO A 13 -31.27 8.87 -18.70
N ARG A 14 -30.77 9.25 -17.50
CA ARG A 14 -29.69 10.22 -17.34
C ARG A 14 -28.29 9.62 -17.55
N GLY A 15 -28.20 8.32 -17.89
CA GLY A 15 -26.95 7.61 -18.07
C GLY A 15 -26.28 7.15 -16.76
N LEU A 16 -26.98 7.22 -15.61
CA LEU A 16 -26.44 6.86 -14.32
C LEU A 16 -26.67 5.36 -14.02
N PRO A 17 -25.66 4.62 -13.50
CA PRO A 17 -25.82 3.22 -13.14
C PRO A 17 -26.72 3.11 -11.90
N VAL A 18 -27.81 2.35 -12.00
CA VAL A 18 -28.74 2.09 -10.90
C VAL A 18 -28.68 0.68 -10.37
N ARG A 19 -28.19 -0.27 -11.18
CA ARG A 19 -27.94 -1.65 -10.76
C ARG A 19 -26.77 -2.23 -11.52
N ALA A 20 -25.96 -3.02 -10.80
CA ALA A 20 -24.99 -3.94 -11.41
C ALA A 20 -25.42 -5.36 -11.04
N LEU A 21 -25.59 -6.21 -12.06
CA LEU A 21 -25.94 -7.60 -11.88
C LEU A 21 -24.72 -8.46 -12.16
N ALA A 22 -24.37 -9.32 -11.22
CA ALA A 22 -23.37 -10.37 -11.37
C ALA A 22 -24.06 -11.73 -11.17
N TYR A 23 -23.59 -12.73 -11.88
CA TYR A 23 -24.13 -14.09 -11.81
C TYR A 23 -23.12 -14.98 -11.10
N TYR A 24 -23.46 -15.34 -9.88
CA TYR A 24 -22.64 -16.22 -9.03
C TYR A 24 -22.95 -17.68 -9.28
N ARG A 25 -21.92 -18.49 -9.37
CA ARG A 25 -21.96 -19.94 -9.40
C ARG A 25 -20.63 -20.48 -8.90
N ARG A 26 -20.67 -21.39 -7.95
CA ARG A 26 -19.47 -22.00 -7.37
C ARG A 26 -18.99 -23.19 -8.23
N GLU A 27 -19.91 -24.03 -8.69
CA GLU A 27 -19.61 -25.22 -9.49
C GLU A 27 -20.27 -25.15 -10.87
N VAL A 28 -19.75 -25.93 -11.84
CA VAL A 28 -20.19 -25.86 -13.26
C VAL A 28 -21.65 -26.19 -13.42
N ASP A 29 -22.15 -27.14 -12.65
CA ASP A 29 -23.51 -27.68 -12.77
C ASP A 29 -24.52 -26.99 -11.84
N GLU A 30 -24.10 -26.04 -11.02
CA GLU A 30 -25.00 -25.29 -10.17
C GLU A 30 -25.79 -24.22 -10.95
N PRO A 31 -27.05 -23.95 -10.54
CA PRO A 31 -27.80 -22.82 -11.07
C PRO A 31 -27.13 -21.48 -10.70
N CYS A 32 -27.12 -20.54 -11.64
CA CYS A 32 -26.58 -19.21 -11.38
C CYS A 32 -27.48 -18.43 -10.40
N GLU A 33 -26.89 -17.91 -9.34
CA GLU A 33 -27.51 -16.95 -8.42
C GLU A 33 -27.27 -15.54 -8.96
N THR A 34 -28.32 -14.71 -9.00
CA THR A 34 -28.19 -13.31 -9.42
C THR A 34 -27.87 -12.44 -8.21
N ARG A 35 -26.71 -11.80 -8.22
CA ARG A 35 -26.27 -10.84 -7.19
C ARG A 35 -26.39 -9.43 -7.73
N VAL A 36 -27.21 -8.61 -7.07
CA VAL A 36 -27.54 -7.25 -7.51
C VAL A 36 -26.97 -6.22 -6.55
N THR A 37 -26.05 -5.40 -7.02
CA THR A 37 -25.66 -4.15 -6.33
C THR A 37 -26.61 -3.06 -6.81
N HIS A 38 -27.19 -2.31 -5.88
CA HIS A 38 -28.18 -1.26 -6.16
C HIS A 38 -27.66 0.12 -5.74
N GLN A 39 -27.87 1.11 -6.59
CA GLN A 39 -27.46 2.48 -6.37
C GLN A 39 -28.66 3.43 -6.52
N VAL A 40 -28.70 4.45 -5.66
CA VAL A 40 -29.71 5.51 -5.70
C VAL A 40 -29.00 6.85 -5.88
N HIS A 41 -29.47 7.62 -6.84
CA HIS A 41 -28.93 8.94 -7.14
C HIS A 41 -29.96 10.03 -6.82
N ASP A 42 -29.49 11.21 -6.43
CA ASP A 42 -30.33 12.39 -6.25
C ASP A 42 -30.81 12.99 -7.59
N THR A 43 -31.55 14.06 -7.52
CA THR A 43 -32.10 14.73 -8.70
C THR A 43 -31.04 15.35 -9.62
N VAL A 44 -29.84 15.62 -9.10
CA VAL A 44 -28.68 16.14 -9.88
C VAL A 44 -27.69 15.06 -10.30
N GLY A 45 -27.98 13.79 -10.00
CA GLY A 45 -27.17 12.67 -10.47
C GLY A 45 -26.05 12.21 -9.51
N ARG A 46 -26.05 12.67 -8.27
CA ARG A 46 -25.03 12.26 -7.28
C ARG A 46 -25.48 11.00 -6.54
N LEU A 47 -24.54 10.07 -6.31
CA LEU A 47 -24.80 8.86 -5.55
C LEU A 47 -25.17 9.20 -4.09
N CYS A 48 -26.34 8.72 -3.64
CA CYS A 48 -26.87 8.92 -2.29
C CYS A 48 -26.84 7.65 -1.46
N GLU A 49 -27.16 6.51 -2.06
CA GLU A 49 -27.20 5.22 -1.37
C GLU A 49 -26.66 4.11 -2.25
N GLN A 50 -25.98 3.16 -1.62
CA GLN A 50 -25.53 1.93 -2.25
C GLN A 50 -25.89 0.73 -1.37
N ARG A 51 -26.40 -0.34 -2.01
CA ARG A 51 -26.70 -1.63 -1.36
C ARG A 51 -26.00 -2.75 -2.09
N ASP A 52 -25.33 -3.60 -1.34
CA ASP A 52 -24.79 -4.87 -1.81
C ASP A 52 -25.91 -5.89 -2.12
N PRO A 53 -25.59 -7.03 -2.71
CA PRO A 53 -26.58 -8.06 -3.03
C PRO A 53 -27.37 -8.58 -1.82
N ARG A 54 -26.76 -8.67 -0.65
CA ARG A 54 -27.40 -9.15 0.58
C ARG A 54 -28.46 -8.17 1.05
N LEU A 55 -28.09 -6.91 1.25
CA LEU A 55 -29.01 -5.86 1.71
C LEU A 55 -30.05 -5.53 0.66
N PHE A 56 -29.73 -5.62 -0.63
CA PHE A 56 -30.72 -5.48 -1.70
C PHE A 56 -31.77 -6.59 -1.66
N THR A 57 -31.36 -7.82 -1.46
CA THR A 57 -32.30 -8.97 -1.32
C THR A 57 -33.19 -8.83 -0.12
N LEU A 58 -32.66 -8.45 1.05
CA LEU A 58 -33.43 -8.17 2.26
C LEU A 58 -34.42 -7.03 2.07
N MET A 59 -34.01 -5.96 1.44
CA MET A 59 -34.90 -4.83 1.10
C MET A 59 -36.06 -5.30 0.20
N ARG A 60 -35.79 -6.15 -0.80
CA ARG A 60 -36.84 -6.69 -1.70
C ARG A 60 -37.81 -7.63 -1.02
N SER A 61 -37.38 -8.35 0.02
CA SER A 61 -38.27 -9.19 0.83
C SER A 61 -39.18 -8.40 1.78
N GLY A 62 -39.12 -7.06 1.77
CA GLY A 62 -39.90 -6.16 2.60
C GLY A 62 -39.29 -5.88 3.98
N THR A 63 -38.07 -6.28 4.22
CA THR A 63 -37.35 -5.95 5.45
C THR A 63 -36.77 -4.54 5.35
N ALA A 64 -37.04 -3.70 6.34
CA ALA A 64 -36.42 -2.37 6.43
C ALA A 64 -34.95 -2.52 6.83
N VAL A 65 -34.05 -2.36 5.86
CA VAL A 65 -32.59 -2.42 6.08
C VAL A 65 -31.91 -1.14 5.60
N PRO A 66 -30.89 -0.64 6.32
CA PRO A 66 -30.10 0.49 5.84
C PRO A 66 -29.32 0.12 4.57
N PRO A 67 -28.89 1.09 3.76
CA PRO A 67 -27.90 0.84 2.72
C PRO A 67 -26.53 0.52 3.32
N ASN A 68 -25.65 -0.15 2.58
CA ASN A 68 -24.26 -0.36 3.01
C ASN A 68 -23.56 0.98 3.19
N LEU A 69 -23.88 1.92 2.31
CA LEU A 69 -23.32 3.26 2.33
C LEU A 69 -24.41 4.27 1.97
N ARG A 70 -24.53 5.30 2.80
CA ARG A 70 -25.29 6.51 2.51
C ARG A 70 -24.31 7.69 2.48
N THR A 71 -24.46 8.56 1.46
CA THR A 71 -23.59 9.73 1.31
C THR A 71 -24.42 11.01 1.24
N PHE A 72 -23.90 12.05 1.87
CA PHE A 72 -24.48 13.39 1.83
C PHE A 72 -23.44 14.36 1.25
N GLN A 73 -23.89 15.20 0.36
CA GLN A 73 -23.02 16.14 -0.34
C GLN A 73 -23.57 17.57 -0.19
N SER A 74 -22.67 18.56 -0.26
CA SER A 74 -23.04 19.98 -0.32
C SER A 74 -23.75 20.30 -1.64
N LEU A 75 -24.31 21.48 -1.75
CA LEU A 75 -24.90 21.95 -3.01
C LEU A 75 -23.88 22.04 -4.15
N SER A 76 -22.61 22.28 -3.82
CA SER A 76 -21.51 22.29 -4.79
C SER A 76 -20.96 20.89 -5.13
N GLY A 77 -21.48 19.81 -4.51
CA GLY A 77 -21.04 18.43 -4.75
C GLY A 77 -19.88 17.96 -3.87
N GLN A 78 -19.45 18.76 -2.89
CA GLN A 78 -18.42 18.32 -1.93
C GLN A 78 -19.02 17.28 -0.97
N HIS A 79 -18.25 16.23 -0.70
CA HIS A 79 -18.63 15.19 0.25
C HIS A 79 -18.66 15.74 1.68
N LEU A 80 -19.80 15.65 2.36
CA LEU A 80 -19.99 16.13 3.74
C LEU A 80 -20.06 14.98 4.74
N CYS A 81 -20.83 13.94 4.43
CA CYS A 81 -21.06 12.84 5.35
C CYS A 81 -21.17 11.52 4.61
N SER A 82 -20.61 10.49 5.17
CA SER A 82 -20.88 9.09 4.83
C SER A 82 -21.39 8.35 6.06
N ASP A 83 -22.37 7.46 5.85
CA ASP A 83 -22.89 6.54 6.87
C ASP A 83 -22.79 5.12 6.32
N SER A 84 -21.94 4.32 6.91
CA SER A 84 -21.61 2.96 6.49
C SER A 84 -22.00 1.95 7.56
N VAL A 85 -22.61 0.83 7.18
CA VAL A 85 -22.94 -0.24 8.11
C VAL A 85 -21.71 -0.88 8.76
N ASP A 86 -20.56 -0.80 8.10
CA ASP A 86 -19.30 -1.42 8.56
C ASP A 86 -18.41 -0.43 9.33
N ALA A 87 -18.28 0.80 8.83
CA ALA A 87 -17.36 1.82 9.38
C ALA A 87 -18.06 2.86 10.26
N GLY A 88 -19.40 2.87 10.26
CA GLY A 88 -20.18 3.91 10.91
C GLY A 88 -20.22 5.22 10.13
N TRP A 89 -20.70 6.28 10.77
CA TRP A 89 -20.78 7.59 10.11
C TRP A 89 -19.46 8.36 10.25
N GLN A 90 -19.17 9.14 9.21
CA GLN A 90 -18.09 10.11 9.19
C GLN A 90 -18.63 11.43 8.65
N LEU A 91 -18.35 12.54 9.33
CA LEU A 91 -18.76 13.89 8.95
C LEU A 91 -17.52 14.73 8.67
N ASN A 92 -17.57 15.51 7.60
CA ASN A 92 -16.50 16.38 7.16
C ASN A 92 -17.02 17.79 6.95
N LEU A 93 -16.31 18.79 7.43
CA LEU A 93 -16.57 20.19 7.20
C LEU A 93 -15.47 20.78 6.32
N PRO A 94 -15.67 20.88 4.99
CA PRO A 94 -14.73 21.56 4.12
C PRO A 94 -14.91 23.08 4.19
N GLY A 95 -13.83 23.82 4.02
CA GLY A 95 -13.85 25.27 3.85
C GLY A 95 -14.22 25.69 2.44
N ALA A 96 -14.33 26.99 2.22
CA ALA A 96 -14.71 27.56 0.92
C ALA A 96 -13.75 27.25 -0.23
N GLY A 97 -12.48 27.01 0.07
CA GLY A 97 -11.46 26.58 -0.89
C GLY A 97 -11.34 25.07 -1.04
N GLY A 98 -12.21 24.29 -0.40
CA GLY A 98 -12.18 22.82 -0.41
C GLY A 98 -11.22 22.20 0.60
N GLN A 99 -10.48 23.01 1.37
CA GLN A 99 -9.62 22.53 2.46
C GLN A 99 -10.46 21.92 3.58
N MET A 100 -9.97 20.85 4.23
CA MET A 100 -10.62 20.23 5.37
C MET A 100 -10.45 21.12 6.61
N LEU A 101 -11.56 21.56 7.21
CA LEU A 101 -11.55 22.31 8.46
C LEU A 101 -11.72 21.40 9.66
N GLU A 102 -12.74 20.53 9.63
CA GLU A 102 -13.04 19.63 10.73
C GLU A 102 -13.58 18.29 10.21
N SER A 103 -13.33 17.22 10.95
CA SER A 103 -13.90 15.90 10.69
C SER A 103 -14.23 15.17 12.00
N TRP A 104 -15.30 14.38 11.97
CA TRP A 104 -15.79 13.57 13.10
C TRP A 104 -16.10 12.17 12.62
N ASP A 105 -15.99 11.20 13.51
CA ASP A 105 -16.44 9.84 13.24
C ASP A 105 -17.37 9.31 14.38
N GLN A 106 -18.00 8.17 14.09
CA GLN A 106 -18.90 7.52 15.05
C GLN A 106 -18.21 7.05 16.34
N ARG A 107 -16.90 6.87 16.33
CA ARG A 107 -16.12 6.43 17.51
C ARG A 107 -15.85 7.56 18.48
N GLY A 108 -16.21 8.81 18.11
CA GLY A 108 -15.96 10.00 18.92
C GLY A 108 -14.63 10.67 18.64
N TRP A 109 -13.99 10.32 17.52
CA TRP A 109 -12.79 11.02 17.05
C TRP A 109 -13.17 12.33 16.40
N HIS A 110 -12.52 13.41 16.81
CA HIS A 110 -12.63 14.75 16.22
C HIS A 110 -11.25 15.24 15.82
N ARG A 111 -11.15 15.74 14.60
CA ARG A 111 -9.95 16.37 14.05
C ARG A 111 -10.30 17.75 13.50
N ARG A 112 -9.53 18.75 13.89
CA ARG A 112 -9.64 20.14 13.45
C ARG A 112 -8.33 20.61 12.85
N THR A 113 -8.36 21.26 11.69
CA THR A 113 -7.17 21.76 11.01
C THR A 113 -7.23 23.28 10.89
N GLU A 114 -6.22 23.95 11.38
CA GLU A 114 -6.01 25.39 11.19
C GLU A 114 -5.19 25.65 9.93
N HIS A 115 -5.53 26.72 9.24
CA HIS A 115 -4.90 27.08 7.96
C HIS A 115 -4.39 28.51 8.01
N ASP A 116 -3.33 28.79 7.24
CA ASP A 116 -2.86 30.14 6.98
C ASP A 116 -3.73 30.86 5.94
N PRO A 117 -3.50 32.15 5.66
CA PRO A 117 -4.25 32.91 4.65
C PRO A 117 -4.12 32.36 3.22
N LEU A 118 -3.15 31.49 2.93
CA LEU A 118 -2.99 30.78 1.66
C LEU A 118 -3.69 29.41 1.66
N LEU A 119 -4.49 29.11 2.69
CA LEU A 119 -5.22 27.86 2.89
C LEU A 119 -4.31 26.63 3.07
N ARG A 120 -3.06 26.84 3.49
CA ARG A 120 -2.13 25.75 3.82
C ARG A 120 -2.31 25.35 5.29
N PRO A 121 -2.31 24.05 5.63
CA PRO A 121 -2.44 23.60 7.02
C PRO A 121 -1.24 24.07 7.85
N VAL A 122 -1.50 24.61 9.05
CA VAL A 122 -0.48 25.06 9.99
C VAL A 122 -0.54 24.34 11.33
N ALA A 123 -1.70 23.80 11.70
CA ALA A 123 -1.87 22.98 12.88
C ALA A 123 -3.01 22.00 12.72
N VAL A 124 -2.86 20.83 13.32
CA VAL A 124 -3.90 19.80 13.40
C VAL A 124 -4.14 19.49 14.86
N PHE A 125 -5.38 19.60 15.27
CA PHE A 125 -5.86 19.29 16.60
C PHE A 125 -6.72 18.04 16.58
N GLU A 126 -6.57 17.23 17.60
CA GLU A 126 -7.31 15.98 17.74
C GLU A 126 -7.78 15.80 19.16
N HIS A 127 -8.95 15.18 19.31
CA HIS A 127 -9.37 14.61 20.59
C HIS A 127 -10.25 13.38 20.35
N PHE A 128 -10.33 12.53 21.33
CA PHE A 128 -11.17 11.35 21.32
C PHE A 128 -12.19 11.46 22.47
N ALA A 129 -13.48 11.37 22.14
CA ALA A 129 -14.60 11.46 23.07
C ALA A 129 -14.48 12.68 24.02
N GLU A 130 -14.38 12.45 25.35
CA GLU A 130 -14.30 13.49 26.38
C GLU A 130 -12.86 13.91 26.71
N GLU A 131 -11.84 13.40 25.97
CA GLU A 131 -10.46 13.79 26.20
C GLU A 131 -10.25 15.25 25.80
N PRO A 132 -9.29 15.97 26.42
CA PRO A 132 -8.95 17.33 26.02
C PRO A 132 -8.38 17.35 24.59
N GLU A 133 -8.74 18.39 23.85
CA GLU A 133 -8.14 18.64 22.53
C GLU A 133 -6.64 18.88 22.68
N ARG A 134 -5.83 18.22 21.86
CA ARG A 134 -4.36 18.40 21.78
C ARG A 134 -3.93 18.75 20.37
N CYS A 135 -2.88 19.52 20.24
CA CYS A 135 -2.25 19.79 18.97
C CYS A 135 -1.36 18.60 18.57
N ALA A 136 -1.86 17.76 17.66
CA ALA A 136 -1.14 16.57 17.21
C ALA A 136 -0.04 16.88 16.18
N GLU A 137 -0.24 17.92 15.35
CA GLU A 137 0.71 18.28 14.30
C GLU A 137 0.83 19.80 14.18
N ARG A 138 2.05 20.29 13.85
CA ARG A 138 2.28 21.67 13.42
C ARG A 138 3.16 21.70 12.19
N ILE A 139 2.83 22.61 11.27
CA ILE A 139 3.56 22.76 10.01
C ILE A 139 4.01 24.22 9.88
N THR A 140 5.31 24.40 9.68
CA THR A 140 5.89 25.70 9.35
C THR A 140 6.24 25.75 7.86
N TRP A 141 5.85 26.83 7.21
CA TRP A 141 6.07 27.04 5.79
C TRP A 141 7.15 28.07 5.53
N GLY A 142 8.00 27.83 4.55
CA GLY A 142 9.01 28.78 4.10
C GLY A 142 8.39 30.10 3.64
N SER A 143 9.01 31.17 4.07
CA SER A 143 8.62 32.54 3.76
C SER A 143 9.18 33.03 2.41
N SER A 144 8.97 34.29 2.09
CA SER A 144 9.64 34.95 0.95
C SER A 144 10.98 35.60 1.35
N SER A 145 11.61 35.14 2.42
CA SER A 145 12.90 35.64 2.88
C SER A 145 14.02 35.32 1.89
N PRO A 146 15.10 36.13 1.81
CA PRO A 146 16.26 35.80 0.99
C PRO A 146 16.89 34.43 1.34
N ASP A 147 16.86 34.03 2.61
CA ASP A 147 17.37 32.74 3.06
C ASP A 147 16.52 31.58 2.56
N ASP A 148 15.18 31.69 2.65
CA ASP A 148 14.27 30.69 2.09
C ASP A 148 14.40 30.60 0.56
N ALA A 149 14.57 31.73 -0.11
CA ALA A 149 14.79 31.76 -1.56
C ALA A 149 16.10 31.06 -1.97
N LEU A 150 17.19 31.28 -1.20
CA LEU A 150 18.49 30.65 -1.46
C LEU A 150 18.44 29.11 -1.36
N HIS A 151 17.56 28.59 -0.52
CA HIS A 151 17.41 27.15 -0.29
C HIS A 151 16.18 26.54 -0.98
N ASN A 152 15.53 27.29 -1.89
CA ASN A 152 14.29 26.91 -2.59
C ASN A 152 13.14 26.50 -1.64
N ARG A 153 13.07 27.10 -0.45
CA ARG A 153 12.06 26.81 0.58
C ARG A 153 10.81 27.67 0.48
N CYS A 154 10.79 28.71 -0.33
CA CYS A 154 9.64 29.63 -0.46
C CYS A 154 8.36 28.88 -0.76
N GLY A 155 7.39 28.93 0.18
CA GLY A 155 6.12 28.22 0.04
C GLY A 155 6.17 26.70 0.23
N GLN A 156 7.34 26.13 0.52
CA GLN A 156 7.51 24.74 0.88
C GLN A 156 7.37 24.53 2.40
N SER A 157 7.03 23.32 2.84
CA SER A 157 7.09 22.97 4.27
C SER A 157 8.56 22.96 4.72
N VAL A 158 8.91 23.72 5.74
CA VAL A 158 10.29 23.76 6.27
C VAL A 158 10.43 23.00 7.58
N ARG A 159 9.33 22.83 8.32
CA ARG A 159 9.26 22.04 9.53
C ARG A 159 7.89 21.41 9.66
N HIS A 160 7.84 20.15 10.03
CA HIS A 160 6.63 19.40 10.35
C HIS A 160 6.86 18.68 11.68
N ASP A 161 6.16 19.11 12.69
CA ASP A 161 6.10 18.47 14.01
C ASP A 161 4.90 17.52 13.98
N ASP A 162 5.15 16.24 14.19
CA ASP A 162 4.16 15.16 14.13
C ASP A 162 4.18 14.33 15.43
N PRO A 163 3.31 13.31 15.61
CA PRO A 163 3.29 12.53 16.85
C PRO A 163 4.58 11.77 17.20
N VAL A 164 5.57 11.74 16.30
CA VAL A 164 6.86 11.04 16.51
C VAL A 164 8.01 12.02 16.78
N GLY A 165 7.83 13.31 16.47
CA GLY A 165 8.85 14.32 16.63
C GLY A 165 8.82 15.39 15.53
N SER A 166 9.95 16.02 15.25
CA SER A 166 10.08 17.08 14.24
C SER A 166 10.84 16.61 13.01
N ARG A 167 10.32 16.94 11.86
CA ARG A 167 10.95 16.77 10.55
C ARG A 167 11.28 18.15 9.99
N MET A 168 12.56 18.46 9.89
CA MET A 168 13.06 19.71 9.33
C MET A 168 13.52 19.48 7.90
N LEU A 169 13.17 20.39 6.98
CA LEU A 169 13.46 20.32 5.55
C LEU A 169 14.29 21.55 5.14
N PRO A 170 15.61 21.53 5.42
CA PRO A 170 16.45 22.71 5.28
C PRO A 170 16.72 23.11 3.83
N GLN A 171 16.53 22.21 2.87
CA GLN A 171 16.86 22.51 1.48
C GLN A 171 16.02 21.71 0.48
N TYR A 172 15.59 22.40 -0.57
CA TYR A 172 14.88 21.83 -1.71
C TYR A 172 15.66 22.03 -3.03
N GLY A 173 15.43 21.15 -3.97
CA GLY A 173 15.86 21.34 -5.37
C GLY A 173 14.93 22.30 -6.11
N MET A 174 15.36 22.76 -7.29
CA MET A 174 14.55 23.64 -8.13
C MET A 174 13.20 23.03 -8.57
N THR A 175 13.10 21.72 -8.58
CA THR A 175 11.90 20.96 -8.92
C THR A 175 11.01 20.67 -7.69
N GLY A 176 11.34 21.20 -6.51
CA GLY A 176 10.60 20.96 -5.26
C GLY A 176 10.93 19.63 -4.56
N MET A 177 11.96 18.90 -5.02
CA MET A 177 12.43 17.68 -4.35
C MET A 177 13.22 18.03 -3.09
N VAL A 178 13.00 17.28 -2.00
CA VAL A 178 13.75 17.44 -0.75
C VAL A 178 15.19 16.99 -0.97
N LEU A 179 16.16 17.90 -0.75
CA LEU A 179 17.60 17.59 -0.84
C LEU A 179 18.19 17.20 0.50
N ALA A 180 17.63 17.71 1.60
CA ALA A 180 18.06 17.37 2.95
C ALA A 180 16.87 17.33 3.91
N GLU A 181 16.93 16.41 4.83
CA GLU A 181 15.98 16.25 5.93
C GLU A 181 16.75 16.02 7.23
N VAL A 182 16.25 16.60 8.32
CA VAL A 182 16.73 16.31 9.67
C VAL A 182 15.55 15.89 10.52
N ARG A 183 15.61 14.69 11.08
CA ARG A 183 14.60 14.14 11.96
C ARG A 183 15.08 14.20 13.42
N HIS A 184 14.30 14.84 14.29
CA HIS A 184 14.43 14.77 15.73
C HIS A 184 13.23 13.99 16.29
N PHE A 185 13.49 13.01 17.12
CA PHE A 185 12.43 12.28 17.79
C PHE A 185 12.00 12.99 19.07
N LEU A 186 10.81 12.66 19.58
CA LEU A 186 10.37 13.12 20.89
C LEU A 186 11.24 12.48 21.98
N ASP A 187 11.57 13.25 23.02
CA ASP A 187 12.25 12.76 24.24
C ASP A 187 11.30 11.89 25.09
N SER A 188 9.99 12.12 24.98
CA SER A 188 8.93 11.34 25.62
C SER A 188 8.22 10.41 24.64
N LEU A 189 7.78 9.24 25.12
CA LEU A 189 6.90 8.31 24.36
C LEU A 189 5.42 8.71 24.42
N GLU A 190 5.07 9.72 25.22
CA GLU A 190 3.69 10.21 25.29
C GLU A 190 3.34 11.05 24.08
N PRO A 191 2.09 10.96 23.58
CA PRO A 191 1.65 11.79 22.46
C PRO A 191 1.80 13.29 22.80
N PRO A 192 2.42 14.09 21.92
CA PRO A 192 2.68 15.50 22.20
C PRO A 192 1.40 16.35 22.11
N ASP A 193 1.40 17.44 22.87
CA ASP A 193 0.56 18.61 22.64
C ASP A 193 1.47 19.74 22.15
N TRP A 194 1.61 19.91 20.83
CA TRP A 194 2.61 20.80 20.24
C TRP A 194 2.34 22.27 20.53
N PRO A 195 3.23 22.98 21.25
CA PRO A 195 3.13 24.41 21.49
C PRO A 195 3.15 25.24 20.20
N VAL A 196 2.70 26.49 20.29
CA VAL A 196 2.62 27.38 19.13
C VAL A 196 3.99 27.78 18.62
N THR A 197 4.92 28.13 19.53
CA THR A 197 6.23 28.65 19.13
C THR A 197 7.26 27.53 18.98
N GLU A 198 8.19 27.68 18.02
CA GLU A 198 9.27 26.73 17.82
C GLU A 198 10.17 26.58 19.05
N ALA A 199 10.44 27.71 19.73
CA ALA A 199 11.26 27.72 20.95
C ALA A 199 10.66 26.88 22.10
N GLU A 200 9.34 26.69 22.12
CA GLU A 200 8.68 25.83 23.10
C GLU A 200 8.60 24.37 22.63
N ARG A 201 8.66 24.12 21.30
CA ARG A 201 8.64 22.77 20.72
C ARG A 201 10.00 22.08 20.79
N ASP A 202 11.08 22.82 20.58
CA ASP A 202 12.44 22.28 20.56
C ASP A 202 12.83 21.51 21.84
N PRO A 203 12.46 21.97 23.06
CA PRO A 203 12.75 21.24 24.29
C PRO A 203 12.01 19.88 24.43
N LEU A 204 11.00 19.62 23.62
CA LEU A 204 10.28 18.33 23.62
C LEU A 204 11.01 17.24 22.81
N LEU A 205 12.06 17.62 22.09
CA LEU A 205 12.81 16.74 21.21
C LEU A 205 14.06 16.19 21.90
N GLU A 206 14.48 15.00 21.48
CA GLU A 206 15.79 14.46 21.88
C GLU A 206 16.91 15.47 21.58
N PRO A 207 17.86 15.64 22.49
CA PRO A 207 18.97 16.58 22.30
C PRO A 207 19.94 16.09 21.22
N GLY A 208 20.62 17.01 20.54
CA GLY A 208 21.64 16.75 19.55
C GLY A 208 21.28 17.25 18.15
N ASP A 209 22.07 16.83 17.15
CA ASP A 209 21.96 17.32 15.77
C ASP A 209 20.84 16.65 14.96
N GLY A 210 20.14 15.69 15.56
CA GLY A 210 19.12 14.90 14.90
C GLY A 210 19.67 13.92 13.86
N SER A 211 18.76 13.22 13.21
CA SER A 211 19.04 12.22 12.19
C SER A 211 18.97 12.86 10.79
N ARG A 212 20.13 13.18 10.20
CA ARG A 212 20.22 13.88 8.92
C ARG A 212 20.31 12.89 7.76
N SER A 213 19.45 13.07 6.76
CA SER A 213 19.51 12.40 5.46
C SER A 213 19.67 13.42 4.34
N VAL A 214 20.42 13.05 3.28
CA VAL A 214 20.72 13.94 2.14
C VAL A 214 20.51 13.17 0.84
N TRP A 215 19.93 13.83 -0.16
CA TRP A 215 19.71 13.29 -1.49
C TRP A 215 20.36 14.18 -2.57
N HIS A 216 20.85 13.55 -3.61
CA HIS A 216 21.26 14.19 -4.84
C HIS A 216 20.47 13.61 -6.00
N PHE A 217 19.98 14.49 -6.86
CA PHE A 217 19.17 14.13 -8.02
C PHE A 217 19.82 14.58 -9.32
N ALA A 218 19.54 13.88 -10.39
CA ALA A 218 19.81 14.34 -11.74
C ALA A 218 18.90 15.53 -12.11
N ALA A 219 19.22 16.23 -13.17
CA ALA A 219 18.37 17.31 -13.68
C ALA A 219 16.99 16.81 -14.17
N SER A 220 16.89 15.56 -14.55
CA SER A 220 15.67 14.84 -14.96
C SER A 220 14.83 14.35 -13.77
N GLY A 221 15.38 14.37 -12.54
CA GLY A 221 14.65 14.05 -11.31
C GLY A 221 15.00 12.68 -10.70
N GLU A 222 15.79 11.84 -11.35
CA GLU A 222 16.21 10.56 -10.81
C GLU A 222 17.20 10.75 -9.65
N ALA A 223 17.06 9.94 -8.59
CA ALA A 223 17.99 9.93 -7.48
C ALA A 223 19.36 9.41 -7.94
N LEU A 224 20.43 10.16 -7.70
CA LEU A 224 21.82 9.76 -7.96
C LEU A 224 22.49 9.20 -6.71
N SER A 225 22.18 9.77 -5.54
CA SER A 225 22.67 9.27 -4.27
C SER A 225 21.76 9.67 -3.13
N GLN A 226 21.81 8.84 -2.07
CA GLN A 226 21.16 9.08 -0.79
C GLN A 226 22.15 8.75 0.34
N THR A 227 22.40 9.70 1.21
CA THR A 227 23.15 9.48 2.46
C THR A 227 22.17 9.43 3.62
N ASP A 228 22.20 8.35 4.39
CA ASP A 228 21.33 8.20 5.57
C ASP A 228 21.91 8.87 6.82
N ALA A 229 21.13 8.87 7.91
CA ALA A 229 21.52 9.47 9.16
C ALA A 229 22.77 8.85 9.85
N LYS A 230 23.14 7.62 9.46
CA LYS A 230 24.37 6.96 9.91
C LYS A 230 25.58 7.24 9.03
N GLY A 231 25.38 8.03 7.95
CA GLY A 231 26.41 8.37 6.98
C GLY A 231 26.68 7.31 5.92
N HIS A 232 25.81 6.28 5.80
CA HIS A 232 25.88 5.34 4.70
C HIS A 232 25.35 5.98 3.43
N THR A 233 26.06 5.87 2.33
CA THR A 233 25.65 6.45 1.05
C THR A 233 25.31 5.38 0.05
N ARG A 234 24.08 5.40 -0.45
CA ARG A 234 23.65 4.62 -1.60
C ARG A 234 23.84 5.44 -2.87
N TYR A 235 24.38 4.82 -3.91
CA TYR A 235 24.52 5.39 -5.24
C TYR A 235 23.62 4.63 -6.20
N PHE A 236 22.92 5.38 -7.05
CA PHE A 236 22.00 4.85 -8.05
C PHE A 236 22.53 5.22 -9.43
N THR A 237 22.60 4.26 -10.33
CA THR A 237 22.87 4.51 -11.73
C THR A 237 21.67 4.12 -12.58
N HIS A 238 21.40 4.87 -13.61
CA HIS A 238 20.25 4.70 -14.49
C HIS A 238 20.71 4.42 -15.90
N ASP A 239 19.92 3.72 -16.67
CA ASP A 239 20.12 3.51 -18.07
C ASP A 239 19.72 4.77 -18.88
N ARG A 240 19.76 4.67 -20.22
CA ARG A 240 19.40 5.78 -21.11
C ARG A 240 17.90 6.12 -21.09
N ALA A 241 17.07 5.21 -20.64
CA ALA A 241 15.63 5.40 -20.50
C ALA A 241 15.24 5.98 -19.12
N GLY A 242 16.23 6.22 -18.23
CA GLY A 242 16.01 6.68 -16.87
C GLY A 242 15.62 5.57 -15.89
N GLN A 243 15.72 4.29 -16.31
CA GLN A 243 15.41 3.15 -15.44
C GLN A 243 16.64 2.77 -14.60
N LEU A 244 16.41 2.33 -13.38
CA LEU A 244 17.46 1.95 -12.43
C LEU A 244 18.29 0.77 -12.99
N HIS A 245 19.62 0.92 -13.05
CA HIS A 245 20.52 -0.10 -13.56
C HIS A 245 21.39 -0.75 -12.46
N ASP A 246 21.96 0.08 -11.56
CA ASP A 246 22.75 -0.43 -10.43
C ASP A 246 22.45 0.31 -9.14
N ILE A 247 22.60 -0.37 -8.01
CA ILE A 247 22.61 0.19 -6.65
C ILE A 247 23.89 -0.22 -5.95
N ARG A 248 24.63 0.76 -5.44
CA ARG A 248 25.86 0.55 -4.68
C ARG A 248 25.77 1.20 -3.32
N LEU A 249 26.45 0.65 -2.33
CA LEU A 249 26.49 1.14 -0.96
C LEU A 249 27.92 1.43 -0.52
N GLN A 250 28.14 2.62 -0.01
CA GLN A 250 29.32 2.99 0.74
C GLN A 250 28.95 3.10 2.22
N ARG A 251 29.53 2.27 3.06
CA ARG A 251 29.28 2.36 4.50
C ARG A 251 30.06 3.52 5.10
N ALA A 252 29.48 4.18 6.08
CA ALA A 252 30.14 5.26 6.81
C ALA A 252 31.52 4.81 7.34
N GLY A 253 32.52 5.69 7.18
CA GLY A 253 33.90 5.44 7.60
C GLY A 253 34.71 4.48 6.73
N LEU A 254 34.12 3.87 5.70
CA LEU A 254 34.81 3.00 4.74
C LEU A 254 34.96 3.69 3.37
N SER A 255 36.11 3.49 2.72
CA SER A 255 36.35 3.95 1.35
C SER A 255 35.84 2.95 0.29
N SER A 256 35.57 1.70 0.70
CA SER A 256 35.06 0.66 -0.20
C SER A 256 33.60 0.87 -0.51
N VAL A 257 33.24 0.64 -1.78
CA VAL A 257 31.87 0.66 -2.27
C VAL A 257 31.46 -0.77 -2.63
N GLU A 258 30.37 -1.24 -2.03
CA GLU A 258 29.82 -2.58 -2.26
C GLU A 258 28.67 -2.48 -3.27
N THR A 259 28.58 -3.41 -4.19
CA THR A 259 27.42 -3.53 -5.09
C THR A 259 26.31 -4.24 -4.35
N LEU A 260 25.13 -3.63 -4.28
CA LEU A 260 23.91 -4.25 -3.73
C LEU A 260 23.13 -4.99 -4.81
N VAL A 261 22.92 -4.31 -5.94
CA VAL A 261 22.26 -4.85 -7.13
C VAL A 261 22.95 -4.26 -8.35
N SER A 262 23.08 -5.04 -9.40
CA SER A 262 23.64 -4.60 -10.70
C SER A 262 22.98 -5.32 -11.87
N ALA A 263 23.25 -4.81 -13.07
CA ALA A 263 22.77 -5.40 -14.31
C ALA A 263 21.24 -5.63 -14.31
N ILE A 264 20.49 -4.62 -13.83
CA ILE A 264 19.03 -4.65 -13.94
C ILE A 264 18.70 -4.39 -15.41
N GLU A 265 18.00 -5.32 -16.03
CA GLU A 265 17.53 -5.23 -17.40
C GLU A 265 16.00 -5.24 -17.44
N TYR A 266 15.43 -4.56 -18.43
CA TYR A 266 14.00 -4.35 -18.55
C TYR A 266 13.46 -4.82 -19.90
N THR A 267 12.19 -5.19 -19.93
CA THR A 267 11.42 -5.31 -21.18
C THR A 267 11.18 -3.93 -21.78
N ALA A 268 10.73 -3.89 -23.02
CA ALA A 268 10.29 -2.64 -23.65
C ALA A 268 9.11 -1.96 -22.94
N SER A 269 8.34 -2.71 -22.13
CA SER A 269 7.23 -2.22 -21.29
C SER A 269 7.67 -1.83 -19.86
N GLY A 270 8.96 -1.90 -19.54
CA GLY A 270 9.51 -1.47 -18.24
C GLY A 270 9.46 -2.52 -17.13
N GLN A 271 9.20 -3.78 -17.44
CA GLN A 271 9.21 -4.87 -16.47
C GLN A 271 10.62 -5.44 -16.33
N VAL A 272 11.05 -5.77 -15.11
CA VAL A 272 12.41 -6.30 -14.84
C VAL A 272 12.58 -7.70 -15.41
N LEU A 273 13.51 -7.89 -16.33
CA LEU A 273 13.89 -9.18 -16.90
C LEU A 273 14.91 -9.92 -16.04
N GLN A 274 15.90 -9.19 -15.57
CA GLN A 274 16.92 -9.74 -14.70
C GLN A 274 17.54 -8.70 -13.78
N GLU A 275 18.10 -9.17 -12.68
CA GLU A 275 18.95 -8.41 -11.78
C GLU A 275 20.00 -9.33 -11.16
N LEU A 276 21.16 -8.77 -10.82
CA LEU A 276 22.24 -9.44 -10.14
C LEU A 276 22.48 -8.81 -8.78
N ALA A 277 22.14 -9.52 -7.70
CA ALA A 277 22.40 -9.08 -6.34
C ALA A 277 23.91 -9.14 -5.99
N GLY A 278 24.34 -8.31 -5.04
CA GLY A 278 25.75 -8.20 -4.63
C GLY A 278 26.35 -9.48 -4.04
N ASN A 279 25.53 -10.41 -3.59
CA ASN A 279 25.95 -11.75 -3.16
C ASN A 279 26.08 -12.76 -4.32
N GLY A 280 25.91 -12.31 -5.57
CA GLY A 280 26.00 -13.11 -6.78
C GLY A 280 24.73 -13.88 -7.16
N MET A 281 23.63 -13.70 -6.41
CA MET A 281 22.32 -14.24 -6.78
C MET A 281 21.78 -13.52 -8.00
N ARG A 282 21.25 -14.28 -8.97
CA ARG A 282 20.59 -13.74 -10.16
C ARG A 282 19.09 -14.00 -10.09
N THR A 283 18.29 -12.97 -10.19
CA THR A 283 16.84 -13.07 -10.39
C THR A 283 16.54 -12.95 -11.88
N LEU A 284 15.75 -13.86 -12.42
CA LEU A 284 15.35 -13.92 -13.82
C LEU A 284 13.82 -13.95 -13.90
N SER A 285 13.25 -13.10 -14.74
CA SER A 285 11.79 -13.06 -14.97
C SER A 285 11.50 -13.19 -16.46
N SER A 286 10.40 -13.84 -16.80
CA SER A 286 9.88 -13.83 -18.18
C SER A 286 8.40 -13.48 -18.16
N TYR A 287 7.96 -12.78 -19.20
CA TYR A 287 6.62 -12.24 -19.31
C TYR A 287 5.98 -12.65 -20.64
N ASP A 288 4.66 -12.78 -20.65
CA ASP A 288 3.93 -12.96 -21.88
C ASP A 288 4.01 -11.67 -22.73
N PRO A 289 4.44 -11.76 -24.00
CA PRO A 289 4.59 -10.58 -24.84
C PRO A 289 3.26 -9.93 -25.25
N THR A 290 2.13 -10.62 -25.06
CA THR A 290 0.81 -10.15 -25.48
C THR A 290 0.08 -9.33 -24.42
N ASP A 291 0.21 -9.71 -23.16
CA ASP A 291 -0.52 -9.09 -22.04
C ASP A 291 0.37 -8.68 -20.86
N GLY A 292 1.67 -9.05 -20.90
CA GLY A 292 2.64 -8.69 -19.87
C GLY A 292 2.55 -9.53 -18.60
N GLN A 293 1.80 -10.63 -18.58
CA GLN A 293 1.71 -11.50 -17.40
C GLN A 293 3.05 -12.19 -17.12
N LEU A 294 3.40 -12.34 -15.84
CA LEU A 294 4.62 -13.02 -15.40
C LEU A 294 4.52 -14.54 -15.66
N LEU A 295 5.29 -15.07 -16.62
CA LEU A 295 5.30 -16.50 -16.92
C LEU A 295 6.25 -17.29 -16.03
N SER A 296 7.40 -16.71 -15.68
CA SER A 296 8.36 -17.36 -14.80
C SER A 296 9.13 -16.35 -13.95
N LEU A 297 9.54 -16.80 -12.75
CA LEU A 297 10.44 -16.11 -11.84
C LEU A 297 11.43 -17.12 -11.28
N ALA A 298 12.72 -16.92 -11.51
CA ALA A 298 13.76 -17.80 -11.05
C ALA A 298 14.83 -17.06 -10.26
N ASN A 299 15.29 -17.66 -9.15
CA ASN A 299 16.44 -17.23 -8.37
C ASN A 299 17.55 -18.25 -8.50
N GLN A 300 18.67 -17.82 -9.09
CA GLN A 300 19.83 -18.65 -9.39
C GLN A 300 21.02 -18.24 -8.55
N ALA A 301 21.63 -19.22 -7.86
CA ALA A 301 22.84 -19.01 -7.09
C ALA A 301 24.08 -18.79 -8.00
N PRO A 302 25.22 -18.29 -7.47
CA PRO A 302 26.44 -18.06 -8.23
C PRO A 302 26.98 -19.28 -8.95
N ASP A 303 26.73 -20.47 -8.44
CA ASP A 303 27.08 -21.77 -9.04
C ASP A 303 26.07 -22.28 -10.07
N TYR A 304 25.15 -21.42 -10.48
CA TYR A 304 24.07 -21.69 -11.44
C TYR A 304 22.99 -22.67 -10.96
N VAL A 305 22.96 -23.02 -9.69
CA VAL A 305 21.88 -23.82 -9.10
C VAL A 305 20.66 -22.93 -8.88
N PHE A 306 19.48 -23.39 -9.31
CA PHE A 306 18.24 -22.71 -9.01
C PHE A 306 17.82 -23.01 -7.57
N LEU A 307 17.68 -21.96 -6.75
CA LEU A 307 17.10 -22.02 -5.41
C LEU A 307 15.57 -21.89 -5.45
N GLN A 308 15.06 -21.26 -6.49
CA GLN A 308 13.66 -21.13 -6.79
C GLN A 308 13.49 -21.04 -8.31
N ASN A 309 12.48 -21.71 -8.87
CA ASN A 309 12.19 -21.67 -10.30
C ASN A 309 10.68 -21.81 -10.52
N LEU A 310 9.98 -20.68 -10.36
CA LEU A 310 8.53 -20.59 -10.42
C LEU A 310 8.06 -20.46 -11.86
N SER A 311 7.02 -21.20 -12.21
CA SER A 311 6.22 -20.96 -13.42
C SER A 311 4.76 -20.77 -13.03
N TYR A 312 4.10 -19.84 -13.73
CA TYR A 312 2.74 -19.41 -13.45
C TYR A 312 1.81 -19.83 -14.58
N ARG A 313 0.60 -20.22 -14.23
CA ARG A 313 -0.50 -20.44 -15.19
C ARG A 313 -1.66 -19.55 -14.81
N TYR A 314 -2.32 -19.00 -15.80
CA TYR A 314 -3.43 -18.07 -15.63
C TYR A 314 -4.68 -18.59 -16.30
N ASP A 315 -5.83 -18.13 -15.84
CA ASP A 315 -7.06 -18.22 -16.60
C ASP A 315 -7.16 -17.04 -17.60
N PRO A 316 -8.16 -17.02 -18.48
CA PRO A 316 -8.29 -15.96 -19.50
C PRO A 316 -8.53 -14.55 -18.96
N VAL A 317 -8.84 -14.39 -17.67
CA VAL A 317 -9.05 -13.08 -17.02
C VAL A 317 -7.87 -12.65 -16.14
N GLY A 318 -6.84 -13.51 -16.02
CA GLY A 318 -5.61 -13.19 -15.33
C GLY A 318 -5.50 -13.72 -13.90
N ASN A 319 -6.42 -14.56 -13.42
CA ASN A 319 -6.25 -15.22 -12.13
C ASN A 319 -5.20 -16.33 -12.24
N ILE A 320 -4.34 -16.45 -11.23
CA ILE A 320 -3.32 -17.51 -11.18
C ILE A 320 -4.02 -18.84 -10.86
N THR A 321 -3.97 -19.80 -11.78
CA THR A 321 -4.56 -21.14 -11.59
C THR A 321 -3.55 -22.17 -11.10
N ALA A 322 -2.25 -21.96 -11.33
CA ALA A 322 -1.21 -22.81 -10.79
C ALA A 322 0.13 -22.08 -10.67
N ILE A 323 0.91 -22.46 -9.66
CA ILE A 323 2.31 -22.08 -9.48
C ILE A 323 3.11 -23.37 -9.27
N THR A 324 4.12 -23.60 -10.11
CA THR A 324 5.01 -24.76 -10.01
C THR A 324 6.42 -24.26 -9.69
N ASP A 325 7.10 -24.85 -8.71
CA ASP A 325 8.51 -24.59 -8.42
C ASP A 325 9.39 -25.74 -8.92
N ALA A 326 10.02 -25.57 -10.07
CA ALA A 326 10.86 -26.59 -10.68
C ALA A 326 12.24 -26.76 -9.99
N ALA A 327 12.60 -25.89 -9.04
CA ALA A 327 13.80 -26.05 -8.22
C ALA A 327 13.63 -27.08 -7.11
N LEU A 328 12.39 -27.40 -6.76
CA LEU A 328 12.08 -28.32 -5.67
C LEU A 328 11.84 -29.75 -6.23
N PRO A 329 12.39 -30.80 -5.57
CA PRO A 329 12.14 -32.16 -5.98
C PRO A 329 10.74 -32.63 -5.52
N ILE A 330 10.20 -33.63 -6.22
CA ILE A 330 9.03 -34.37 -5.72
C ILE A 330 9.42 -35.10 -4.45
N GLN A 331 8.64 -34.94 -3.39
CA GLN A 331 8.86 -35.55 -2.09
C GLN A 331 7.85 -36.66 -1.83
N HIS A 332 8.20 -37.61 -0.93
CA HIS A 332 7.28 -38.62 -0.45
C HIS A 332 7.32 -38.59 1.09
N PHE A 333 6.22 -38.20 1.71
CA PHE A 333 6.09 -38.11 3.15
C PHE A 333 4.73 -38.66 3.61
N ALA A 334 4.70 -39.43 4.69
CA ALA A 334 3.47 -40.00 5.27
C ALA A 334 2.56 -40.72 4.25
N ASN A 335 3.14 -41.52 3.35
CA ASN A 335 2.48 -42.19 2.21
C ASN A 335 1.82 -41.26 1.18
N GLN A 336 2.18 -39.98 1.16
CA GLN A 336 1.76 -39.03 0.15
C GLN A 336 2.90 -38.69 -0.78
N ARG A 337 2.58 -38.54 -2.08
CA ARG A 337 3.47 -37.90 -3.05
C ARG A 337 3.17 -36.39 -3.00
N VAL A 338 4.18 -35.61 -2.71
CA VAL A 338 4.12 -34.15 -2.60
C VAL A 338 4.83 -33.55 -3.79
N GLU A 339 4.08 -32.92 -4.67
CA GLU A 339 4.60 -32.19 -5.82
C GLU A 339 4.76 -30.72 -5.48
N PRO A 340 5.79 -30.03 -6.01
CA PRO A 340 6.01 -28.61 -5.77
C PRO A 340 5.06 -27.74 -6.62
N VAL A 341 3.79 -28.04 -6.57
CA VAL A 341 2.72 -27.37 -7.33
C VAL A 341 1.68 -26.84 -6.34
N ARG A 342 1.27 -25.60 -6.51
CA ARG A 342 0.09 -25.00 -5.89
C ARG A 342 -0.95 -24.75 -6.95
N SER A 343 -2.22 -25.13 -6.70
CA SER A 343 -3.31 -24.92 -7.63
C SER A 343 -4.43 -24.15 -6.98
N PHE A 344 -5.12 -23.34 -7.76
CA PHE A 344 -6.14 -22.41 -7.30
C PHE A 344 -7.37 -22.52 -8.20
N ILE A 345 -8.54 -22.56 -7.58
CA ILE A 345 -9.84 -22.61 -8.27
C ILE A 345 -10.66 -21.39 -7.82
N TYR A 346 -11.30 -20.76 -8.78
CA TYR A 346 -12.08 -19.54 -8.56
C TYR A 346 -13.54 -19.77 -8.98
N ASP A 347 -14.46 -19.07 -8.30
CA ASP A 347 -15.87 -19.00 -8.69
C ASP A 347 -16.09 -18.06 -9.89
N THR A 348 -17.34 -17.82 -10.24
CA THR A 348 -17.68 -16.94 -11.37
C THR A 348 -17.52 -15.44 -11.05
N LEU A 349 -17.30 -15.07 -9.81
CA LEU A 349 -16.95 -13.71 -9.37
C LEU A 349 -15.45 -13.52 -9.15
N TYR A 350 -14.64 -14.53 -9.55
CA TYR A 350 -13.18 -14.55 -9.39
C TYR A 350 -12.72 -14.59 -7.93
N GLN A 351 -13.56 -15.09 -7.02
CA GLN A 351 -13.19 -15.33 -5.63
C GLN A 351 -12.55 -16.72 -5.52
N LEU A 352 -11.44 -16.83 -4.78
CA LEU A 352 -10.72 -18.09 -4.57
C LEU A 352 -11.58 -19.05 -3.73
N ILE A 353 -12.02 -20.16 -4.32
CA ILE A 353 -12.87 -21.15 -3.62
C ILE A 353 -12.12 -22.39 -3.15
N GLU A 354 -10.98 -22.71 -3.78
CA GLU A 354 -10.12 -23.82 -3.38
C GLU A 354 -8.65 -23.49 -3.66
N ALA A 355 -7.80 -23.80 -2.70
CA ALA A 355 -6.36 -23.79 -2.84
C ALA A 355 -5.79 -25.15 -2.43
N THR A 356 -5.01 -25.77 -3.31
CA THR A 356 -4.25 -26.97 -3.00
C THR A 356 -2.78 -26.73 -3.19
N GLY A 357 -1.95 -27.47 -2.44
CA GLY A 357 -0.50 -27.31 -2.53
C GLY A 357 0.21 -28.16 -1.51
N TRP A 358 1.36 -27.67 -1.13
CA TRP A 358 2.24 -28.33 -0.17
C TRP A 358 2.71 -27.33 0.90
N GLU A 359 2.90 -27.83 2.11
CA GLU A 359 3.45 -27.08 3.23
C GLU A 359 4.44 -27.95 4.04
N SER A 360 5.30 -27.32 4.81
CA SER A 360 6.13 -28.05 5.78
C SER A 360 5.23 -28.50 6.92
N ALA A 361 5.24 -29.79 7.25
CA ALA A 361 4.58 -30.29 8.46
C ALA A 361 5.16 -29.54 9.65
N LYS A 362 4.31 -28.73 10.33
CA LYS A 362 4.72 -27.92 11.47
C LYS A 362 5.34 -28.83 12.53
N PRO A 363 6.61 -28.61 12.96
CA PRO A 363 7.09 -29.28 14.13
C PRO A 363 6.19 -28.85 15.31
N SER A 364 5.75 -29.82 16.12
CA SER A 364 5.07 -29.54 17.39
C SER A 364 6.12 -28.92 18.34
N LEU A 365 6.27 -27.62 18.31
CA LEU A 365 7.26 -26.88 19.09
C LEU A 365 6.76 -26.52 20.50
N GLY A 366 5.84 -27.23 21.08
CA GLY A 366 5.36 -26.91 22.43
C GLY A 366 4.72 -25.51 22.53
N PRO A 367 4.44 -25.01 23.73
CA PRO A 367 3.93 -23.65 23.89
C PRO A 367 4.97 -22.63 23.38
N GLU A 368 4.53 -21.75 22.46
CA GLU A 368 5.36 -20.71 21.89
C GLU A 368 5.91 -19.78 22.98
N LEU A 369 7.21 -19.73 23.11
CA LEU A 369 7.87 -18.68 23.88
C LEU A 369 8.01 -17.45 22.98
N PRO A 370 7.53 -16.25 23.38
CA PRO A 370 7.45 -15.07 22.52
C PRO A 370 8.76 -14.56 21.93
N GLU A 371 9.92 -14.99 22.46
CA GLU A 371 11.24 -14.44 22.13
C GLU A 371 12.13 -15.34 21.28
N TRP A 372 11.73 -16.59 20.97
CA TRP A 372 12.58 -17.54 20.27
C TRP A 372 11.84 -18.21 19.10
N GLN A 373 11.50 -17.46 18.06
CA GLN A 373 11.25 -18.05 16.75
C GLN A 373 12.60 -18.35 16.10
N ALA A 374 13.13 -19.55 16.30
CA ALA A 374 14.21 -20.04 15.48
C ALA A 374 13.66 -20.22 14.05
N PHE A 375 13.91 -19.28 13.16
CA PHE A 375 13.75 -19.45 11.72
C PHE A 375 14.81 -20.44 11.24
N GLY A 376 14.63 -21.71 11.53
CA GLY A 376 15.34 -22.77 10.82
C GLY A 376 14.77 -22.84 9.40
N PRO A 377 15.58 -23.14 8.38
CA PRO A 377 15.05 -23.42 7.06
C PRO A 377 14.00 -24.53 7.17
N PRO A 378 12.86 -24.43 6.45
CA PRO A 378 11.82 -25.43 6.50
C PRO A 378 12.43 -26.80 6.15
N ASP A 379 12.18 -27.82 7.01
CA ASP A 379 12.64 -29.18 6.78
C ASP A 379 11.90 -29.77 5.57
N SER A 380 12.57 -29.73 4.41
CA SER A 380 12.01 -30.21 3.14
C SER A 380 11.68 -31.71 3.16
N SER A 381 12.18 -32.49 4.14
CA SER A 381 11.87 -33.91 4.29
C SER A 381 10.46 -34.17 4.87
N ARG A 382 9.77 -33.14 5.35
CA ARG A 382 8.48 -33.23 6.02
C ARG A 382 7.39 -32.41 5.33
N TRP A 383 7.33 -32.47 4.04
CA TRP A 383 6.25 -31.83 3.29
C TRP A 383 5.01 -32.69 3.24
N CYS A 384 3.87 -32.07 3.42
CA CYS A 384 2.54 -32.66 3.26
C CYS A 384 1.69 -31.83 2.30
N ASN A 385 0.77 -32.49 1.64
CA ASN A 385 -0.22 -31.81 0.83
C ASN A 385 -1.27 -31.15 1.72
N TYR A 386 -1.73 -29.97 1.32
CA TYR A 386 -2.89 -29.29 1.93
C TYR A 386 -3.99 -29.07 0.88
N SER A 387 -5.21 -28.97 1.35
CA SER A 387 -6.36 -28.46 0.58
C SER A 387 -7.17 -27.56 1.49
N GLU A 388 -7.40 -26.33 1.05
CA GLU A 388 -8.17 -25.31 1.73
C GLU A 388 -9.37 -24.93 0.87
N THR A 389 -10.54 -24.77 1.49
CA THR A 389 -11.76 -24.32 0.82
C THR A 389 -12.27 -23.06 1.49
N TYR A 390 -12.70 -22.09 0.66
CA TYR A 390 -13.18 -20.79 1.09
C TYR A 390 -14.66 -20.61 0.78
N HIS A 391 -15.38 -19.91 1.66
CA HIS A 391 -16.80 -19.58 1.49
C HIS A 391 -16.98 -18.08 1.74
N TYR A 392 -17.76 -17.42 0.87
CA TYR A 392 -18.00 -15.99 0.86
C TYR A 392 -19.49 -15.65 1.02
#